data_42d8aff458225c647c443f0d7e5e77fc
#
_entry.id   42d8aff458225c647c443f0d7e5e77fc
#
_cell.length_a   1.000
_cell.length_b   1.000
_cell.length_c   1.000
_cell.angle_alpha   90.00
_cell.angle_beta   90.00
_cell.angle_gamma   90.00
#
_symmetry.space_group_name_H-M   'P 1'
#
loop_
_entity.id
_entity.type
_entity.pdbx_description
1 polymer ?
#
loop_
_entity_poly.entity_id
_entity_poly.type
_entity_poly.pdbx_seq_one_letter_code
_entity_poly.pdbx_strand_id
1 'polypeptide(L)'
;PGDRKWSKNALPSMAYGYNLRMTPLQVLTFYNALANDGAMVKPRFVDRIISDNKVIHEYGPEVMHPKILSDQTLSEVRDVLEHIVTRGTGRALYSEHFSIAGKTGTARTEYWMEDWDKDRRYISSFAGYFPAEDPKYSCIVVIHKPSTKKGYYGADVTGPVFKRIAQKIYTDSPLRDTIQLPVKPMSELMQQEAQITQMLNETPEGLPDVRGWALMDALA
;
A
#
# COMPACT_ATOMS: atom_id res chain seq x y z
N PRO A 1 -22.54 10.48 -23.31
CA PRO A 1 -23.72 11.33 -23.39
C PRO A 1 -24.52 11.01 -24.66
N GLY A 2 -25.80 10.69 -24.49
CA GLY A 2 -26.67 10.32 -25.65
C GLY A 2 -27.05 8.84 -25.77
N ASP A 3 -26.44 7.93 -25.01
CA ASP A 3 -26.88 6.55 -24.93
C ASP A 3 -28.16 6.46 -24.07
N ARG A 4 -29.13 5.66 -24.48
CA ARG A 4 -30.39 5.42 -23.73
C ARG A 4 -30.17 4.87 -22.33
N LYS A 5 -28.99 4.27 -22.05
CA LYS A 5 -28.57 3.75 -20.75
C LYS A 5 -27.90 4.79 -19.84
N TRP A 6 -27.67 6.01 -20.35
CA TRP A 6 -27.03 7.07 -19.59
C TRP A 6 -28.05 7.76 -18.70
N SER A 7 -27.93 7.63 -17.38
CA SER A 7 -28.81 8.29 -16.42
C SER A 7 -28.56 9.79 -16.36
N LYS A 8 -29.59 10.59 -16.06
CA LYS A 8 -29.45 12.04 -15.86
C LYS A 8 -28.45 12.42 -14.78
N ASN A 9 -28.26 11.53 -13.80
CA ASN A 9 -27.34 11.72 -12.66
C ASN A 9 -25.97 11.07 -12.87
N ALA A 10 -25.66 10.56 -14.06
CA ALA A 10 -24.42 9.83 -14.31
C ALA A 10 -23.18 10.72 -14.09
N LEU A 11 -23.14 11.91 -14.68
CA LEU A 11 -22.00 12.83 -14.54
C LEU A 11 -21.75 13.27 -13.09
N PRO A 12 -22.74 13.77 -12.33
CA PRO A 12 -22.54 14.05 -10.92
C PRO A 12 -22.06 12.84 -10.13
N SER A 13 -22.59 11.64 -10.41
CA SER A 13 -22.18 10.40 -9.72
C SER A 13 -20.72 10.02 -10.03
N MET A 14 -20.29 10.21 -11.27
CA MET A 14 -18.89 9.96 -11.67
C MET A 14 -17.91 10.92 -11.00
N ALA A 15 -18.32 12.16 -10.74
CA ALA A 15 -17.47 13.16 -10.11
C ALA A 15 -16.99 12.76 -8.70
N TYR A 16 -17.75 11.93 -7.99
CA TYR A 16 -17.35 11.40 -6.69
C TYR A 16 -17.13 9.86 -6.69
N GLY A 17 -16.91 9.28 -7.87
CA GLY A 17 -16.37 7.93 -8.03
C GLY A 17 -17.38 6.81 -8.25
N TYR A 18 -18.68 7.10 -8.43
CA TYR A 18 -19.67 6.10 -8.83
C TYR A 18 -19.81 5.99 -10.36
N ASN A 19 -20.52 4.99 -10.83
CA ASN A 19 -20.75 4.70 -12.26
C ASN A 19 -19.48 4.39 -13.08
N LEU A 20 -18.31 4.22 -12.42
CA LEU A 20 -17.08 3.75 -13.02
C LEU A 20 -16.68 2.42 -12.37
N ARG A 21 -16.17 1.51 -13.19
CA ARG A 21 -15.58 0.26 -12.70
C ARG A 21 -14.11 0.26 -13.10
N MET A 22 -13.25 0.24 -12.09
CA MET A 22 -11.81 0.17 -12.27
C MET A 22 -11.26 -0.94 -11.39
N THR A 23 -10.28 -1.65 -11.89
CA THR A 23 -9.52 -2.59 -11.03
C THR A 23 -8.61 -1.81 -10.08
N PRO A 24 -8.27 -2.38 -8.91
CA PRO A 24 -7.27 -1.75 -8.03
C PRO A 24 -5.97 -1.42 -8.74
N LEU A 25 -5.52 -2.27 -9.68
CA LEU A 25 -4.32 -2.05 -10.45
C LEU A 25 -4.42 -0.81 -11.36
N GLN A 26 -5.58 -0.58 -12.01
CA GLN A 26 -5.79 0.62 -12.82
C GLN A 26 -5.76 1.89 -11.97
N VAL A 27 -6.38 1.86 -10.78
CA VAL A 27 -6.31 2.97 -9.83
C VAL A 27 -4.87 3.20 -9.38
N LEU A 28 -4.15 2.14 -9.01
CA LEU A 28 -2.75 2.23 -8.63
C LEU A 28 -1.87 2.80 -9.75
N THR A 29 -2.10 2.40 -11.00
CA THR A 29 -1.37 2.93 -12.18
C THR A 29 -1.55 4.44 -12.31
N PHE A 30 -2.76 4.95 -12.05
CA PHE A 30 -3.01 6.39 -12.05
C PHE A 30 -2.26 7.11 -10.92
N TYR A 31 -2.32 6.59 -9.68
CA TYR A 31 -1.57 7.18 -8.55
C TYR A 31 -0.06 7.07 -8.74
N ASN A 32 0.41 5.98 -9.37
CA ASN A 32 1.81 5.86 -9.76
C ASN A 32 2.22 6.94 -10.78
N ALA A 33 1.37 7.25 -11.76
CA ALA A 33 1.66 8.32 -12.70
C ALA A 33 1.73 9.69 -12.01
N LEU A 34 0.88 9.98 -11.00
CA LEU A 34 0.98 11.19 -10.19
C LEU A 34 2.31 11.23 -9.41
N ALA A 35 2.76 10.10 -8.88
CA ALA A 35 4.03 9.96 -8.19
C ALA A 35 5.25 10.06 -9.13
N ASN A 36 5.09 9.69 -10.39
CA ASN A 36 6.14 9.59 -11.42
C ASN A 36 6.08 10.76 -12.43
N ASP A 37 6.01 11.97 -11.93
CA ASP A 37 6.03 13.24 -12.70
C ASP A 37 5.03 13.30 -13.87
N GLY A 38 3.90 12.62 -13.71
CA GLY A 38 2.85 12.52 -14.70
C GLY A 38 3.08 11.45 -15.76
N ALA A 39 4.18 10.73 -15.73
CA ALA A 39 4.46 9.64 -16.66
C ALA A 39 3.73 8.36 -16.23
N MET A 40 2.80 7.89 -17.04
CA MET A 40 2.06 6.66 -16.82
C MET A 40 2.80 5.49 -17.44
N VAL A 41 3.21 4.54 -16.61
CA VAL A 41 3.92 3.32 -17.01
C VAL A 41 3.00 2.11 -16.95
N LYS A 42 3.25 1.15 -17.83
CA LYS A 42 2.52 -0.12 -17.86
C LYS A 42 2.92 -0.97 -16.66
N PRO A 43 1.95 -1.44 -15.85
CA PRO A 43 2.25 -2.37 -14.77
C PRO A 43 2.91 -3.64 -15.30
N ARG A 44 3.99 -4.07 -14.65
CA ARG A 44 4.67 -5.34 -14.94
C ARG A 44 4.86 -6.15 -13.65
N PHE A 45 4.81 -7.46 -13.78
CA PHE A 45 4.96 -8.41 -12.67
C PHE A 45 6.23 -9.24 -12.79
N VAL A 46 6.88 -9.18 -13.95
CA VAL A 46 8.14 -9.87 -14.23
C VAL A 46 9.19 -8.84 -14.56
N ASP A 47 10.28 -8.84 -13.84
CA ASP A 47 11.42 -7.96 -14.06
C ASP A 47 12.42 -8.61 -15.02
N ARG A 48 12.77 -9.87 -14.77
CA ARG A 48 13.72 -10.63 -15.58
C ARG A 48 13.45 -12.13 -15.56
N ILE A 49 13.93 -12.80 -16.57
CA ILE A 49 13.95 -14.26 -16.65
C ILE A 49 15.40 -14.71 -16.47
N ILE A 50 15.63 -15.61 -15.52
CA ILE A 50 16.96 -16.15 -15.20
C ILE A 50 16.94 -17.66 -15.41
N SER A 51 17.95 -18.20 -16.11
CA SER A 51 18.23 -19.64 -16.17
C SER A 51 19.72 -19.87 -15.97
N ASP A 52 20.08 -20.91 -15.22
CA ASP A 52 21.48 -21.25 -14.91
C ASP A 52 22.32 -20.05 -14.43
N ASN A 53 21.71 -19.23 -13.57
CA ASN A 53 22.31 -18.00 -13.00
C ASN A 53 22.65 -16.92 -14.05
N LYS A 54 22.09 -17.01 -15.27
CA LYS A 54 22.25 -16.02 -16.36
C LYS A 54 20.89 -15.35 -16.63
N VAL A 55 20.91 -14.04 -16.80
CA VAL A 55 19.75 -13.29 -17.26
C VAL A 55 19.53 -13.60 -18.74
N ILE A 56 18.40 -14.26 -19.07
CA ILE A 56 18.02 -14.57 -20.45
C ILE A 56 17.26 -13.39 -21.06
N HIS A 57 16.41 -12.75 -20.27
CA HIS A 57 15.62 -11.62 -20.72
C HIS A 57 15.36 -10.66 -19.55
N GLU A 58 15.45 -9.37 -19.81
CA GLU A 58 15.14 -8.31 -18.88
C GLU A 58 14.07 -7.39 -19.47
N TYR A 59 13.02 -7.13 -18.69
CA TYR A 59 11.91 -6.27 -19.10
C TYR A 59 12.14 -4.85 -18.58
N GLY A 60 12.33 -3.90 -19.49
CA GLY A 60 12.40 -2.48 -19.17
C GLY A 60 11.02 -1.87 -18.87
N PRO A 61 10.96 -0.65 -18.33
CA PRO A 61 9.72 0.10 -18.19
C PRO A 61 9.12 0.45 -19.56
N GLU A 62 7.82 0.26 -19.71
CA GLU A 62 7.05 0.66 -20.91
C GLU A 62 6.19 1.87 -20.53
N VAL A 63 6.45 3.02 -21.18
CA VAL A 63 5.70 4.26 -20.95
C VAL A 63 4.45 4.26 -21.82
N MET A 64 3.27 4.22 -21.21
CA MET A 64 1.97 4.30 -21.90
C MET A 64 1.65 5.74 -22.31
N HIS A 65 1.86 6.70 -21.40
CA HIS A 65 1.65 8.12 -21.61
C HIS A 65 2.78 8.89 -20.95
N PRO A 66 3.57 9.68 -21.68
CA PRO A 66 4.71 10.40 -21.12
C PRO A 66 4.29 11.49 -20.11
N LYS A 67 3.06 12.02 -20.27
CA LYS A 67 2.54 13.05 -19.37
C LYS A 67 1.01 13.07 -19.40
N ILE A 68 0.37 12.77 -18.27
CA ILE A 68 -1.09 12.73 -18.16
C ILE A 68 -1.68 14.07 -17.69
N LEU A 69 -0.88 14.97 -17.12
CA LEU A 69 -1.27 16.27 -16.58
C LEU A 69 -0.19 17.32 -16.87
N SER A 70 -0.55 18.60 -16.90
CA SER A 70 0.45 19.69 -16.90
C SER A 70 1.22 19.71 -15.57
N ASP A 71 2.43 20.29 -15.55
CA ASP A 71 3.25 20.39 -14.34
C ASP A 71 2.53 21.16 -13.23
N GLN A 72 1.84 22.24 -13.59
CA GLN A 72 1.05 23.01 -12.65
C GLN A 72 -0.06 22.16 -12.02
N THR A 73 -0.88 21.48 -12.84
CA THR A 73 -1.98 20.63 -12.34
C THR A 73 -1.44 19.49 -11.50
N LEU A 74 -0.32 18.90 -11.91
CA LEU A 74 0.32 17.82 -11.15
C LEU A 74 0.76 18.29 -9.76
N SER A 75 1.39 19.45 -9.68
CA SER A 75 1.81 20.05 -8.41
C SER A 75 0.61 20.32 -7.50
N GLU A 76 -0.45 20.92 -8.04
CA GLU A 76 -1.69 21.21 -7.29
C GLU A 76 -2.35 19.92 -6.77
N VAL A 77 -2.41 18.87 -7.59
CA VAL A 77 -2.98 17.57 -7.20
C VAL A 77 -2.14 16.90 -6.11
N ARG A 78 -0.81 16.91 -6.23
CA ARG A 78 0.10 16.36 -5.22
C ARG A 78 -0.07 17.07 -3.88
N ASP A 79 -0.14 18.38 -3.88
CA ASP A 79 -0.39 19.21 -2.70
C ASP A 79 -1.72 18.84 -2.02
N VAL A 80 -2.79 18.72 -2.78
CA VAL A 80 -4.09 18.26 -2.27
C VAL A 80 -4.02 16.86 -1.67
N LEU A 81 -3.33 15.91 -2.33
CA LEU A 81 -3.21 14.54 -1.85
C LEU A 81 -2.41 14.45 -0.54
N GLU A 82 -1.40 15.27 -0.36
CA GLU A 82 -0.65 15.40 0.90
C GLU A 82 -1.52 16.02 2.00
N HIS A 83 -2.28 17.06 1.66
CA HIS A 83 -3.19 17.71 2.59
C HIS A 83 -4.33 16.77 3.08
N ILE A 84 -4.74 15.79 2.30
CA ILE A 84 -5.69 14.77 2.74
C ILE A 84 -5.14 13.99 3.94
N VAL A 85 -3.83 13.71 3.98
CA VAL A 85 -3.19 12.98 5.07
C VAL A 85 -2.84 13.91 6.24
N THR A 86 -2.37 15.12 5.97
CA THR A 86 -1.96 16.04 7.05
C THR A 86 -3.13 16.67 7.81
N ARG A 87 -4.24 16.98 7.14
CA ARG A 87 -5.39 17.69 7.74
C ARG A 87 -6.77 17.25 7.23
N GLY A 88 -6.83 16.23 6.36
CA GLY A 88 -8.07 15.74 5.75
C GLY A 88 -8.54 14.39 6.28
N THR A 89 -9.29 13.70 5.45
CA THR A 89 -9.89 12.38 5.75
C THR A 89 -8.86 11.26 5.95
N GLY A 90 -7.62 11.46 5.54
CA GLY A 90 -6.52 10.51 5.70
C GLY A 90 -5.66 10.74 6.95
N ARG A 91 -6.07 11.60 7.90
CA ARG A 91 -5.26 11.98 9.06
C ARG A 91 -4.78 10.81 9.92
N ALA A 92 -5.48 9.70 9.93
CA ALA A 92 -5.05 8.48 10.60
C ALA A 92 -3.73 7.89 10.04
N LEU A 93 -3.37 8.25 8.80
CA LEU A 93 -2.13 7.83 8.15
C LEU A 93 -0.96 8.77 8.45
N TYR A 94 -1.20 9.93 9.05
CA TYR A 94 -0.14 10.88 9.35
C TYR A 94 1.01 10.24 10.15
N SER A 95 2.24 10.55 9.77
CA SER A 95 3.46 10.13 10.45
C SER A 95 4.42 11.32 10.55
N GLU A 96 5.15 11.43 11.65
CA GLU A 96 6.22 12.41 11.82
C GLU A 96 7.53 11.96 11.16
N HIS A 97 7.64 10.69 10.80
CA HIS A 97 8.87 10.07 10.30
C HIS A 97 8.95 10.02 8.77
N PHE A 98 7.80 9.97 8.10
CA PHE A 98 7.71 9.94 6.64
C PHE A 98 6.36 10.49 6.17
N SER A 99 6.38 11.13 5.02
CA SER A 99 5.21 11.74 4.40
C SER A 99 4.45 10.74 3.53
N ILE A 100 3.14 10.86 3.53
CA ILE A 100 2.23 10.09 2.67
C ILE A 100 1.33 11.06 1.93
N ALA A 101 1.14 10.84 0.64
CA ALA A 101 0.11 11.49 -0.16
C ALA A 101 -0.85 10.44 -0.71
N GLY A 102 -2.16 10.72 -0.65
CA GLY A 102 -3.15 9.78 -1.15
C GLY A 102 -4.58 10.13 -0.81
N LYS A 103 -5.49 9.24 -1.21
CA LYS A 103 -6.93 9.43 -1.05
C LYS A 103 -7.62 8.20 -0.49
N THR A 104 -8.49 8.42 0.46
CA THR A 104 -9.44 7.42 0.97
C THR A 104 -10.57 7.22 -0.02
N GLY A 105 -11.04 5.98 -0.16
CA GLY A 105 -12.26 5.63 -0.86
C GLY A 105 -13.20 4.83 0.06
N THR A 106 -14.50 5.12 -0.04
CA THR A 106 -15.53 4.34 0.64
C THR A 106 -16.73 4.28 -0.28
N ALA A 107 -16.94 3.15 -0.91
CA ALA A 107 -18.05 2.93 -1.81
C ALA A 107 -19.04 1.93 -1.21
N ARG A 108 -20.31 2.27 -1.23
CA ARG A 108 -21.36 1.33 -0.91
C ARG A 108 -21.56 0.39 -2.10
N THR A 109 -21.74 -0.90 -1.84
CA THR A 109 -21.85 -1.93 -2.87
C THR A 109 -23.05 -2.84 -2.64
N GLU A 110 -23.34 -3.71 -3.63
CA GLU A 110 -24.40 -4.73 -3.55
C GLU A 110 -25.82 -4.15 -3.35
N TYR A 111 -26.13 -3.02 -4.01
CA TYR A 111 -27.45 -2.40 -3.99
C TYR A 111 -28.58 -3.27 -4.57
N TRP A 112 -28.22 -4.35 -5.28
CA TRP A 112 -29.17 -5.29 -5.91
C TRP A 112 -29.61 -6.42 -4.97
N MET A 113 -29.03 -6.51 -3.78
CA MET A 113 -29.42 -7.51 -2.78
C MET A 113 -30.70 -7.07 -2.08
N GLU A 114 -31.59 -8.03 -1.74
CA GLU A 114 -32.87 -7.74 -1.09
C GLU A 114 -32.69 -7.06 0.29
N ASP A 115 -31.56 -7.32 0.96
CA ASP A 115 -31.23 -6.78 2.28
C ASP A 115 -30.34 -5.52 2.23
N TRP A 116 -30.22 -4.89 1.04
CA TRP A 116 -29.25 -3.82 0.79
C TRP A 116 -29.37 -2.60 1.72
N ASP A 117 -30.54 -2.33 2.26
CA ASP A 117 -30.80 -1.23 3.19
C ASP A 117 -30.60 -1.63 4.66
N LYS A 118 -30.71 -2.93 4.99
CA LYS A 118 -30.56 -3.50 6.34
C LYS A 118 -29.11 -3.90 6.60
N ASP A 119 -28.47 -4.59 5.66
CA ASP A 119 -27.06 -5.01 5.72
C ASP A 119 -26.24 -4.26 4.68
N ARG A 120 -25.76 -3.07 5.07
CA ARG A 120 -24.99 -2.19 4.20
C ARG A 120 -23.58 -2.72 4.01
N ARG A 121 -23.21 -2.99 2.75
CA ARG A 121 -21.89 -3.51 2.36
C ARG A 121 -21.07 -2.43 1.71
N TYR A 122 -19.79 -2.38 2.07
CA TYR A 122 -18.87 -1.36 1.60
C TYR A 122 -17.62 -1.98 0.96
N ILE A 123 -16.98 -1.21 0.09
CA ILE A 123 -15.60 -1.41 -0.35
C ILE A 123 -14.85 -0.18 0.12
N SER A 124 -13.83 -0.40 0.92
CA SER A 124 -13.01 0.64 1.49
C SER A 124 -11.62 0.57 0.88
N SER A 125 -11.04 1.71 0.54
CA SER A 125 -9.73 1.76 -0.08
C SER A 125 -8.92 2.97 0.40
N PHE A 126 -7.60 2.85 0.28
CA PHE A 126 -6.67 3.96 0.27
C PHE A 126 -5.65 3.72 -0.84
N ALA A 127 -5.51 4.69 -1.72
CA ALA A 127 -4.51 4.69 -2.78
C ALA A 127 -3.62 5.93 -2.63
N GLY A 128 -2.32 5.75 -2.79
CA GLY A 128 -1.38 6.83 -2.61
C GLY A 128 0.07 6.41 -2.85
N TYR A 129 0.98 7.27 -2.45
CA TYR A 129 2.42 7.07 -2.60
C TYR A 129 3.18 7.66 -1.41
N PHE A 130 4.42 7.26 -1.27
CA PHE A 130 5.32 7.71 -0.21
C PHE A 130 6.79 7.57 -0.63
N PRO A 131 7.71 8.44 -0.10
CA PRO A 131 7.40 9.70 0.56
C PRO A 131 6.64 10.66 -0.36
N ALA A 132 5.90 11.65 0.19
CA ALA A 132 5.08 12.54 -0.62
C ALA A 132 5.95 13.53 -1.44
N GLU A 133 7.03 14.04 -0.83
CA GLU A 133 7.96 15.02 -1.41
C GLU A 133 8.87 14.44 -2.49
N ASP A 134 9.23 13.15 -2.38
CA ASP A 134 10.11 12.44 -3.32
C ASP A 134 9.61 11.00 -3.47
N PRO A 135 8.53 10.77 -4.23
CA PRO A 135 7.86 9.47 -4.30
C PRO A 135 8.77 8.34 -4.77
N LYS A 136 8.85 7.27 -3.99
CA LYS A 136 9.60 6.06 -4.32
C LYS A 136 8.68 4.86 -4.50
N TYR A 137 7.54 4.87 -3.81
CA TYR A 137 6.61 3.75 -3.79
C TYR A 137 5.18 4.24 -3.93
N SER A 138 4.39 3.58 -4.75
CA SER A 138 2.94 3.71 -4.80
C SER A 138 2.28 2.44 -4.27
N CYS A 139 1.19 2.59 -3.54
CA CYS A 139 0.50 1.48 -2.90
C CYS A 139 -1.02 1.71 -2.94
N ILE A 140 -1.77 0.63 -3.05
CA ILE A 140 -3.22 0.63 -2.84
C ILE A 140 -3.61 -0.49 -1.89
N VAL A 141 -4.47 -0.18 -0.95
CA VAL A 141 -5.11 -1.15 -0.05
C VAL A 141 -6.60 -1.11 -0.30
N VAL A 142 -7.19 -2.27 -0.56
CA VAL A 142 -8.64 -2.43 -0.76
C VAL A 142 -9.17 -3.50 0.16
N ILE A 143 -10.19 -3.17 0.94
CA ILE A 143 -10.87 -4.11 1.83
C ILE A 143 -12.33 -4.20 1.41
N HIS A 144 -12.73 -5.40 1.03
CA HIS A 144 -14.10 -5.73 0.66
C HIS A 144 -14.89 -6.13 1.90
N LYS A 145 -16.09 -5.58 2.04
CA LYS A 145 -17.04 -5.90 3.12
C LYS A 145 -16.40 -5.82 4.51
N PRO A 146 -15.78 -4.67 4.87
CA PRO A 146 -15.31 -4.48 6.23
C PRO A 146 -16.45 -4.60 7.22
N SER A 147 -16.13 -5.06 8.44
CA SER A 147 -17.14 -5.14 9.51
C SER A 147 -17.61 -3.75 9.91
N THR A 148 -18.87 -3.46 9.71
CA THR A 148 -19.47 -2.15 10.09
C THR A 148 -19.43 -1.89 11.59
N LYS A 149 -19.27 -2.94 12.42
CA LYS A 149 -19.13 -2.83 13.89
C LYS A 149 -17.80 -2.18 14.33
N LYS A 150 -16.74 -2.31 13.52
CA LYS A 150 -15.40 -1.77 13.80
C LYS A 150 -15.05 -0.53 12.98
N GLY A 151 -15.95 -0.13 12.07
CA GLY A 151 -15.72 0.94 11.11
C GLY A 151 -15.66 0.41 9.67
N TYR A 152 -16.03 1.26 8.72
CA TYR A 152 -16.06 0.91 7.29
C TYR A 152 -15.46 2.01 6.40
N TYR A 153 -15.09 3.15 6.96
CA TYR A 153 -14.43 4.20 6.19
C TYR A 153 -13.02 3.79 5.79
N GLY A 154 -12.60 4.22 4.61
CA GLY A 154 -11.26 3.94 4.10
C GLY A 154 -10.15 4.32 5.08
N ALA A 155 -10.27 5.48 5.74
CA ALA A 155 -9.32 5.91 6.76
C ALA A 155 -9.20 4.91 7.93
N ASP A 156 -10.33 4.35 8.38
CA ASP A 156 -10.36 3.53 9.59
C ASP A 156 -9.85 2.10 9.34
N VAL A 157 -10.15 1.54 8.16
CA VAL A 157 -9.87 0.12 7.90
C VAL A 157 -8.67 -0.11 6.96
N THR A 158 -8.50 0.73 5.93
CA THR A 158 -7.37 0.60 5.00
C THR A 158 -6.18 1.46 5.37
N GLY A 159 -6.42 2.61 6.02
CA GLY A 159 -5.37 3.54 6.45
C GLY A 159 -4.31 2.89 7.33
N PRO A 160 -4.67 2.20 8.44
CA PRO A 160 -3.69 1.53 9.28
C PRO A 160 -2.86 0.47 8.56
N VAL A 161 -3.46 -0.25 7.60
CA VAL A 161 -2.76 -1.26 6.80
C VAL A 161 -1.75 -0.59 5.87
N PHE A 162 -2.18 0.45 5.14
CA PHE A 162 -1.30 1.22 4.27
C PHE A 162 -0.12 1.82 5.07
N LYS A 163 -0.41 2.47 6.21
CA LYS A 163 0.61 3.07 7.07
C LYS A 163 1.65 2.03 7.53
N ARG A 164 1.21 0.84 7.93
CA ARG A 164 2.14 -0.25 8.33
C ARG A 164 3.01 -0.72 7.17
N ILE A 165 2.44 -0.85 5.96
CA ILE A 165 3.20 -1.22 4.76
C ILE A 165 4.25 -0.13 4.48
N ALA A 166 3.83 1.13 4.45
CA ALA A 166 4.72 2.26 4.19
C ALA A 166 5.83 2.35 5.26
N GLN A 167 5.48 2.19 6.53
CA GLN A 167 6.43 2.20 7.64
C GLN A 167 7.45 1.07 7.52
N LYS A 168 7.00 -0.16 7.21
CA LYS A 168 7.91 -1.28 7.03
C LYS A 168 8.89 -1.05 5.88
N ILE A 169 8.40 -0.63 4.72
CA ILE A 169 9.25 -0.34 3.56
C ILE A 169 10.22 0.81 3.87
N TYR A 170 9.77 1.83 4.59
CA TYR A 170 10.60 2.97 4.96
C TYR A 170 11.72 2.56 5.92
N THR A 171 11.43 1.71 6.92
CA THR A 171 12.43 1.21 7.87
C THR A 171 13.40 0.20 7.24
N ASP A 172 12.92 -0.60 6.29
CA ASP A 172 13.75 -1.60 5.58
C ASP A 172 14.58 -0.96 4.42
N SER A 173 14.42 0.35 4.17
CA SER A 173 15.12 1.05 3.08
C SER A 173 16.50 1.55 3.53
N PRO A 174 17.61 1.02 3.01
CA PRO A 174 18.97 1.35 3.47
C PRO A 174 19.39 2.80 3.25
N LEU A 175 18.64 3.58 2.50
CA LEU A 175 18.98 4.98 2.18
C LEU A 175 18.39 6.01 3.17
N ARG A 176 17.55 5.60 4.12
CA ARG A 176 16.84 6.52 5.05
C ARG A 176 16.72 5.97 6.48
N ASP A 177 17.62 5.07 6.88
CA ASP A 177 17.71 4.58 8.25
C ASP A 177 18.21 5.68 9.20
N THR A 178 17.36 6.65 9.48
CA THR A 178 17.54 7.58 10.61
C THR A 178 16.79 7.11 11.88
N ILE A 179 16.06 6.00 11.80
CA ILE A 179 15.50 5.37 12.98
C ILE A 179 16.65 4.60 13.65
N GLN A 180 17.21 5.18 14.68
CA GLN A 180 18.02 4.43 15.63
C GLN A 180 17.10 3.40 16.30
N LEU A 181 17.00 2.23 15.70
CA LEU A 181 16.53 1.07 16.45
C LEU A 181 17.43 0.97 17.68
N PRO A 182 16.91 0.72 18.89
CA PRO A 182 17.76 0.44 20.01
C PRO A 182 18.63 -0.76 19.62
N VAL A 183 19.87 -0.48 19.26
CA VAL A 183 20.87 -1.51 18.95
C VAL A 183 21.06 -2.26 20.26
N LYS A 184 20.58 -3.50 20.31
CA LYS A 184 20.91 -4.37 21.43
C LYS A 184 22.43 -4.41 21.55
N PRO A 185 23.01 -4.20 22.73
CA PRO A 185 24.45 -4.26 22.90
C PRO A 185 24.97 -5.58 22.32
N MET A 186 26.11 -5.55 21.63
CA MET A 186 26.72 -6.74 21.03
C MET A 186 26.86 -7.89 22.05
N SER A 187 27.02 -7.54 23.32
CA SER A 187 27.03 -8.50 24.44
C SER A 187 25.72 -9.28 24.62
N GLU A 188 24.56 -8.65 24.38
CA GLU A 188 23.26 -9.35 24.45
C GLU A 188 23.04 -10.27 23.26
N LEU A 189 23.49 -9.86 22.06
CA LEU A 189 23.41 -10.70 20.86
C LEU A 189 24.32 -11.93 21.01
N MET A 190 25.55 -11.74 21.47
CA MET A 190 26.48 -12.86 21.75
C MET A 190 25.95 -13.82 22.83
N GLN A 191 25.28 -13.30 23.87
CA GLN A 191 24.64 -14.15 24.88
C GLN A 191 23.46 -14.95 24.30
N GLN A 192 22.65 -14.34 23.43
CA GLN A 192 21.56 -15.05 22.75
C GLN A 192 22.07 -16.12 21.81
N GLU A 193 23.12 -15.84 21.01
CA GLU A 193 23.75 -16.83 20.13
C GLU A 193 24.36 -17.99 20.95
N ALA A 194 25.02 -17.70 22.07
CA ALA A 194 25.56 -18.74 22.94
C ALA A 194 24.47 -19.60 23.57
N GLN A 195 23.33 -19.01 23.97
CA GLN A 195 22.18 -19.76 24.49
C GLN A 195 21.53 -20.64 23.43
N ILE A 196 21.35 -20.14 22.21
CA ILE A 196 20.79 -20.89 21.07
C ILE A 196 21.74 -22.06 20.73
N THR A 197 23.03 -21.81 20.66
CA THR A 197 24.05 -22.85 20.37
C THR A 197 24.07 -23.93 21.47
N GLN A 198 23.91 -23.54 22.73
CA GLN A 198 23.83 -24.47 23.83
C GLN A 198 22.55 -25.32 23.76
N MET A 199 21.39 -24.72 23.49
CA MET A 199 20.12 -25.43 23.30
C MET A 199 20.17 -26.42 22.13
N LEU A 200 20.79 -26.06 21.01
CA LEU A 200 20.96 -26.92 19.84
C LEU A 200 21.86 -28.13 20.14
N ASN A 201 22.86 -27.96 21.03
CA ASN A 201 23.76 -29.04 21.44
C ASN A 201 23.16 -29.96 22.53
N GLU A 202 22.18 -29.50 23.30
CA GLU A 202 21.58 -30.23 24.41
C GLU A 202 20.30 -31.03 24.03
N THR A 203 19.78 -30.92 22.81
CA THR A 203 18.58 -31.64 22.32
C THR A 203 18.94 -32.73 21.31
N PRO A 204 19.19 -33.99 21.78
CA PRO A 204 19.63 -35.04 20.88
C PRO A 204 18.53 -35.66 20.01
N GLU A 205 17.25 -35.56 20.32
CA GLU A 205 16.16 -36.18 19.54
C GLU A 205 14.84 -35.42 19.70
N GLY A 206 14.59 -34.46 18.81
CA GLY A 206 13.30 -33.76 18.67
C GLY A 206 13.44 -32.37 18.08
N LEU A 207 12.38 -31.90 17.42
CA LEU A 207 12.31 -30.50 16.98
C LEU A 207 12.39 -29.56 18.20
N PRO A 208 13.27 -28.57 18.20
CA PRO A 208 13.35 -27.61 19.29
C PRO A 208 12.03 -26.85 19.47
N ASP A 209 11.68 -26.50 20.71
CA ASP A 209 10.54 -25.63 20.97
C ASP A 209 10.88 -24.21 20.56
N VAL A 210 10.47 -23.86 19.34
CA VAL A 210 10.74 -22.56 18.72
C VAL A 210 9.71 -21.47 19.08
N ARG A 211 8.84 -21.72 20.05
CA ARG A 211 7.86 -20.72 20.51
C ARG A 211 8.56 -19.51 21.10
N GLY A 212 8.33 -18.34 20.50
CA GLY A 212 8.97 -17.07 20.90
C GLY A 212 10.27 -16.75 20.16
N TRP A 213 10.75 -17.60 19.25
CA TRP A 213 11.88 -17.29 18.39
C TRP A 213 11.47 -16.32 17.28
N ALA A 214 12.43 -15.53 16.80
CA ALA A 214 12.21 -14.81 15.56
C ALA A 214 12.06 -15.80 14.40
N LEU A 215 11.22 -15.46 13.39
CA LEU A 215 10.90 -16.38 12.28
C LEU A 215 12.16 -16.91 11.56
N MET A 216 13.19 -16.09 11.43
CA MET A 216 14.46 -16.48 10.77
C MET A 216 15.27 -17.48 11.60
N ASP A 217 15.22 -17.38 12.92
CA ASP A 217 15.92 -18.27 13.84
C ASP A 217 15.23 -19.64 13.94
N ALA A 218 13.91 -19.69 13.69
CA ALA A 218 13.13 -20.92 13.69
C ALA A 218 13.24 -21.71 12.37
N LEU A 219 13.76 -21.09 11.30
CA LEU A 219 13.92 -21.69 9.98
C LEU A 219 15.37 -22.10 9.68
N ALA A 220 16.32 -21.80 10.54
CA ALA A 220 17.72 -22.21 10.45
C ALA A 220 17.92 -23.59 11.06
#